data_b409ea62ecb183e33878ee204bf08fb8
#
_entry.id   b409ea62ecb183e33878ee204bf08fb8
#
_cell.length_a   1.000
_cell.length_b   1.000
_cell.length_c   1.000
_cell.angle_alpha   90.00
_cell.angle_beta   90.00
_cell.angle_gamma   90.00
#
_symmetry.space_group_name_H-M   'P 1'
#
loop_
_entity.id
_entity.type
_entity.pdbx_description
1 polymer ?
#
loop_
_entity_poly.entity_id
_entity_poly.type
_entity_poly.pdbx_seq_one_letter_code
_entity_poly.pdbx_strand_id
1 'polypeptide(L)'
;MLFFPLLINAQPAAFISASERICDNAGYAVVKVNFQGNAPFTFIYAINGVGQASITTQDNKYCISTKIDGTYTLKSFSDAFMQGDMNGSGEVTVVSSPTAIIHLLSDTLSVLFPQVDFISQSLGSIIEQKWNFGDNSGDLIEYNPHHIFPVDQFGIGISEMYESSLIVTDDMGCMDTTKHQVWVREEYYMYVPNAFTPDGNNTNDKFCLDYHAIRDETFLFKVYDSHGQLIYQTTNPQELNCNLETGWDGKHYKTKNDLPSDTYVFEIYYQDFEGWKHNEYGSIILIR
;
A
#
# COMPACT_ATOMS: atom_id res chain seq x y z
N MET A 1 50.29 14.85 -71.19
CA MET A 1 49.93 13.59 -70.41
C MET A 1 49.32 14.05 -69.13
N LEU A 2 47.99 14.08 -69.05
CA LEU A 2 47.28 14.45 -67.82
C LEU A 2 47.14 13.20 -66.93
N PHE A 3 47.83 13.26 -65.79
CA PHE A 3 47.60 12.28 -64.71
C PHE A 3 46.30 12.65 -64.01
N PHE A 4 45.24 11.88 -64.24
CA PHE A 4 44.09 11.85 -63.32
C PHE A 4 44.48 11.02 -62.09
N PRO A 5 44.40 11.59 -60.88
CA PRO A 5 44.58 10.75 -59.74
C PRO A 5 43.35 9.80 -59.65
N LEU A 6 43.58 8.51 -59.62
CA LEU A 6 42.61 7.54 -59.23
C LEU A 6 42.25 7.82 -57.76
N LEU A 7 41.09 8.44 -57.50
CA LEU A 7 40.48 8.47 -56.18
C LEU A 7 40.11 7.05 -55.82
N ILE A 8 40.98 6.38 -55.05
CA ILE A 8 40.64 5.13 -54.40
C ILE A 8 39.58 5.51 -53.37
N ASN A 9 38.29 5.46 -53.73
CA ASN A 9 37.23 5.49 -52.77
C ASN A 9 37.33 4.25 -51.86
N ALA A 10 37.57 4.48 -50.58
CA ALA A 10 37.51 3.36 -49.63
C ALA A 10 36.11 2.70 -49.70
N GLN A 11 36.06 1.42 -49.74
CA GLN A 11 34.81 0.66 -49.81
C GLN A 11 33.94 1.02 -48.57
N PRO A 12 32.68 1.40 -48.75
CA PRO A 12 31.81 1.75 -47.63
C PRO A 12 31.55 0.49 -46.77
N ALA A 13 31.34 0.69 -45.49
CA ALA A 13 31.11 -0.40 -44.56
C ALA A 13 30.02 -0.01 -43.50
N ALA A 14 29.24 -0.99 -43.13
CA ALA A 14 28.30 -0.89 -42.00
C ALA A 14 28.61 -1.93 -40.91
N PHE A 15 28.49 -1.52 -39.70
CA PHE A 15 28.76 -2.31 -38.52
C PHE A 15 27.57 -2.32 -37.59
N ILE A 16 26.98 -3.51 -37.31
CA ILE A 16 25.88 -3.66 -36.36
C ILE A 16 26.38 -4.30 -35.05
N SER A 17 25.92 -3.83 -33.92
CA SER A 17 26.26 -4.36 -32.60
C SER A 17 25.14 -4.14 -31.57
N ALA A 18 24.95 -5.12 -30.71
CA ALA A 18 24.19 -5.06 -29.46
C ALA A 18 24.65 -6.20 -28.54
N SER A 19 24.50 -6.00 -27.25
CA SER A 19 24.60 -7.05 -26.24
C SER A 19 23.79 -6.56 -25.05
N GLU A 20 22.49 -6.68 -25.17
CA GLU A 20 21.57 -6.15 -24.16
C GLU A 20 20.57 -7.21 -23.75
N ARG A 21 20.36 -7.29 -22.43
CA ARG A 21 19.28 -8.02 -21.80
C ARG A 21 18.33 -7.02 -21.17
N ILE A 22 17.05 -7.14 -21.46
CA ILE A 22 16.00 -6.28 -20.91
C ILE A 22 14.86 -7.14 -20.37
N CYS A 23 14.13 -6.58 -19.40
CA CYS A 23 12.86 -7.13 -18.94
C CYS A 23 11.73 -6.72 -19.91
N ASP A 24 10.74 -7.56 -20.10
CA ASP A 24 9.64 -7.31 -21.05
C ASP A 24 8.77 -6.10 -20.64
N ASN A 25 8.68 -5.82 -19.33
CA ASN A 25 7.98 -4.65 -18.78
C ASN A 25 8.86 -3.38 -18.72
N ALA A 26 10.16 -3.46 -18.99
CA ALA A 26 11.10 -2.35 -18.96
C ALA A 26 11.11 -1.55 -20.28
N GLY A 27 12.12 -0.67 -20.42
CA GLY A 27 12.36 0.12 -21.64
C GLY A 27 12.66 -0.72 -22.89
N TYR A 28 13.40 -0.14 -23.81
CA TYR A 28 13.79 -0.76 -25.06
C TYR A 28 15.29 -1.06 -25.06
N ALA A 29 15.68 -2.19 -25.64
CA ALA A 29 17.06 -2.45 -26.03
C ALA A 29 17.45 -1.59 -27.23
N VAL A 30 18.73 -1.25 -27.34
CA VAL A 30 19.26 -0.41 -28.41
C VAL A 30 20.29 -1.18 -29.21
N VAL A 31 19.96 -1.50 -30.48
CA VAL A 31 20.89 -2.05 -31.45
C VAL A 31 21.50 -0.90 -32.24
N LYS A 32 22.84 -0.81 -32.24
CA LYS A 32 23.58 0.29 -32.88
C LYS A 32 24.11 -0.15 -34.24
N VAL A 33 23.89 0.70 -35.25
CA VAL A 33 24.49 0.54 -36.58
C VAL A 33 25.36 1.76 -36.85
N ASN A 34 26.62 1.53 -37.16
CA ASN A 34 27.57 2.57 -37.53
C ASN A 34 27.95 2.44 -39.00
N PHE A 35 28.07 3.55 -39.71
CA PHE A 35 28.35 3.57 -41.15
C PHE A 35 29.67 4.28 -41.41
N GLN A 36 30.39 3.78 -42.43
CA GLN A 36 31.56 4.44 -43.05
C GLN A 36 31.28 4.55 -44.54
N GLY A 37 31.54 5.74 -45.09
CA GLY A 37 31.27 6.05 -46.50
C GLY A 37 30.63 7.44 -46.65
N ASN A 38 29.84 7.65 -47.68
CA ASN A 38 29.20 8.91 -48.03
C ASN A 38 27.69 8.81 -47.91
N ALA A 39 27.10 9.67 -47.10
CA ALA A 39 25.64 9.70 -46.93
C ALA A 39 24.92 10.11 -48.21
N PRO A 40 23.67 9.69 -48.47
CA PRO A 40 22.82 8.91 -47.59
C PRO A 40 23.21 7.43 -47.48
N PHE A 41 22.98 6.83 -46.31
CA PHE A 41 23.19 5.43 -46.05
C PHE A 41 21.86 4.69 -46.08
N THR A 42 21.78 3.61 -46.90
CA THR A 42 20.58 2.74 -46.99
C THR A 42 20.93 1.33 -46.55
N PHE A 43 20.16 0.78 -45.64
CA PHE A 43 20.41 -0.56 -45.12
C PHE A 43 19.12 -1.31 -44.81
N ILE A 44 19.24 -2.66 -44.82
CA ILE A 44 18.24 -3.56 -44.31
C ILE A 44 18.90 -4.40 -43.22
N TYR A 45 18.30 -4.42 -42.06
CA TYR A 45 18.71 -5.35 -41.00
C TYR A 45 17.75 -6.55 -40.95
N ALA A 46 18.19 -7.63 -40.32
CA ALA A 46 17.39 -8.79 -40.08
C ALA A 46 17.36 -9.15 -38.59
N ILE A 47 16.25 -9.69 -38.16
CA ILE A 47 16.06 -10.28 -36.82
C ILE A 47 15.87 -11.78 -37.04
N ASN A 48 16.74 -12.59 -36.44
CA ASN A 48 16.74 -14.05 -36.63
C ASN A 48 16.69 -14.48 -38.11
N GLY A 49 17.42 -13.73 -38.95
CA GLY A 49 17.49 -13.97 -40.43
C GLY A 49 16.32 -13.37 -41.23
N VAL A 50 15.27 -12.89 -40.60
CA VAL A 50 14.12 -12.27 -41.29
C VAL A 50 14.40 -10.77 -41.53
N GLY A 51 14.50 -10.38 -42.80
CA GLY A 51 14.76 -8.99 -43.20
C GLY A 51 13.63 -8.07 -42.84
N GLN A 52 13.99 -6.87 -42.37
CA GLN A 52 13.07 -5.79 -42.00
C GLN A 52 12.94 -4.80 -43.16
N ALA A 53 12.15 -3.73 -42.97
CA ALA A 53 12.02 -2.69 -43.96
C ALA A 53 13.34 -1.94 -44.18
N SER A 54 13.55 -1.45 -45.41
CA SER A 54 14.71 -0.62 -45.75
C SER A 54 14.68 0.74 -45.06
N ILE A 55 15.80 1.13 -44.47
CA ILE A 55 15.99 2.39 -43.76
C ILE A 55 17.05 3.21 -44.50
N THR A 56 16.80 4.53 -44.69
CA THR A 56 17.76 5.48 -45.21
C THR A 56 18.00 6.58 -44.21
N THR A 57 19.28 6.91 -43.97
CA THR A 57 19.69 7.97 -43.04
C THR A 57 20.84 8.81 -43.61
N GLN A 58 20.92 10.04 -43.14
CA GLN A 58 22.04 10.96 -43.42
C GLN A 58 23.14 10.86 -42.35
N ASP A 59 22.81 10.25 -41.20
CA ASP A 59 23.70 10.17 -40.06
C ASP A 59 24.61 8.92 -40.18
N ASN A 60 25.83 9.05 -39.70
CA ASN A 60 26.79 7.94 -39.68
C ASN A 60 26.54 6.92 -38.57
N LYS A 61 25.44 7.09 -37.83
CA LYS A 61 24.95 6.17 -36.78
C LYS A 61 23.44 6.06 -36.86
N TYR A 62 22.92 4.88 -36.60
CA TYR A 62 21.51 4.62 -36.45
C TYR A 62 21.26 3.71 -35.21
N CYS A 63 20.25 4.06 -34.42
CA CYS A 63 19.85 3.27 -33.24
C CYS A 63 18.47 2.65 -33.47
N ILE A 64 18.41 1.34 -33.42
CA ILE A 64 17.15 0.57 -33.49
C ILE A 64 16.72 0.31 -32.07
N SER A 65 15.63 0.93 -31.63
CA SER A 65 15.00 0.65 -30.36
C SER A 65 14.03 -0.52 -30.50
N THR A 66 14.18 -1.56 -29.69
CA THR A 66 13.44 -2.82 -29.86
C THR A 66 13.07 -3.49 -28.53
N LYS A 67 11.98 -4.26 -28.54
CA LYS A 67 11.60 -5.24 -27.53
C LYS A 67 11.53 -6.65 -28.11
N ILE A 68 12.11 -6.88 -29.28
CA ILE A 68 12.08 -8.18 -29.95
C ILE A 68 13.37 -8.94 -29.62
N ASP A 69 13.18 -10.10 -29.02
CA ASP A 69 14.26 -11.05 -28.72
C ASP A 69 14.89 -11.59 -29.99
N GLY A 70 16.22 -11.72 -30.03
CA GLY A 70 16.90 -12.36 -31.10
C GLY A 70 18.23 -11.75 -31.54
N THR A 71 18.78 -12.35 -32.61
CA THR A 71 20.04 -11.94 -33.23
C THR A 71 19.78 -10.94 -34.34
N TYR A 72 20.41 -9.79 -34.27
CA TYR A 72 20.33 -8.68 -35.22
C TYR A 72 21.56 -8.72 -36.13
N THR A 73 21.34 -8.73 -37.46
CA THR A 73 22.38 -8.73 -38.48
C THR A 73 22.03 -7.76 -39.60
N LEU A 74 23.01 -7.34 -40.39
CA LEU A 74 22.77 -6.60 -41.63
C LEU A 74 22.50 -7.55 -42.79
N LYS A 75 21.52 -7.23 -43.64
CA LYS A 75 21.16 -8.01 -44.82
C LYS A 75 21.54 -7.30 -46.13
N SER A 76 21.52 -5.99 -46.15
CA SER A 76 22.03 -5.12 -47.21
C SER A 76 22.51 -3.81 -46.67
N PHE A 77 23.49 -3.25 -47.35
CA PHE A 77 23.99 -1.91 -47.05
C PHE A 77 24.54 -1.27 -48.32
N SER A 78 24.25 0.02 -48.51
CA SER A 78 24.86 0.88 -49.53
C SER A 78 25.03 2.30 -49.01
N ASP A 79 26.05 2.96 -49.49
CA ASP A 79 26.20 4.40 -49.36
C ASP A 79 25.60 5.15 -50.58
N ALA A 80 25.87 6.44 -50.74
CA ALA A 80 25.38 7.26 -51.86
C ALA A 80 25.83 6.73 -53.25
N PHE A 81 26.91 5.95 -53.33
CA PHE A 81 27.56 5.63 -54.58
C PHE A 81 27.58 4.14 -54.87
N MET A 82 27.70 3.27 -53.87
CA MET A 82 27.85 1.84 -54.07
C MET A 82 27.41 0.99 -52.90
N GLN A 83 27.29 -0.29 -53.13
CA GLN A 83 27.12 -1.32 -52.08
C GLN A 83 28.40 -1.42 -51.22
N GLY A 84 28.24 -1.66 -49.94
CA GLY A 84 29.35 -1.77 -48.99
C GLY A 84 29.38 -3.06 -48.24
N ASP A 85 30.42 -3.24 -47.43
CA ASP A 85 30.62 -4.40 -46.57
C ASP A 85 29.71 -4.32 -45.33
N MET A 86 29.28 -5.50 -44.87
CA MET A 86 28.43 -5.64 -43.68
C MET A 86 29.14 -6.51 -42.67
N ASN A 87 29.25 -5.99 -41.44
CA ASN A 87 29.98 -6.67 -40.40
C ASN A 87 29.22 -6.60 -39.06
N GLY A 88 29.52 -7.56 -38.19
CA GLY A 88 29.00 -7.64 -36.85
C GLY A 88 27.62 -8.30 -36.70
N SER A 89 27.26 -8.49 -35.49
CA SER A 89 25.92 -8.91 -35.06
C SER A 89 25.60 -8.31 -33.69
N GLY A 90 24.34 -8.21 -33.39
CA GLY A 90 23.85 -7.80 -32.08
C GLY A 90 22.93 -8.85 -31.49
N GLU A 91 23.01 -9.09 -30.22
CA GLU A 91 22.06 -9.97 -29.50
C GLU A 91 21.24 -9.15 -28.53
N VAL A 92 19.93 -9.34 -28.58
CA VAL A 92 18.98 -8.78 -27.64
C VAL A 92 18.26 -9.96 -27.00
N THR A 93 18.29 -10.00 -25.66
CA THR A 93 17.55 -10.99 -24.87
C THR A 93 16.45 -10.28 -24.11
N VAL A 94 15.22 -10.70 -24.30
CA VAL A 94 14.06 -10.20 -23.54
C VAL A 94 13.64 -11.29 -22.56
N VAL A 95 13.68 -10.97 -21.27
CA VAL A 95 13.28 -11.90 -20.20
C VAL A 95 11.93 -11.48 -19.63
N SER A 96 11.12 -12.47 -19.26
CA SER A 96 9.81 -12.23 -18.65
C SER A 96 10.01 -11.66 -17.24
N SER A 97 9.30 -10.60 -16.94
CA SER A 97 9.27 -10.01 -15.60
C SER A 97 8.39 -10.83 -14.65
N PRO A 98 8.65 -10.77 -13.34
CA PRO A 98 7.72 -11.31 -12.35
C PRO A 98 6.41 -10.53 -12.37
N THR A 99 5.38 -11.08 -11.73
CA THR A 99 4.10 -10.39 -11.53
C THR A 99 3.87 -10.21 -10.03
N ALA A 100 3.77 -8.97 -9.57
CA ALA A 100 3.52 -8.65 -8.17
C ALA A 100 2.02 -8.75 -7.85
N ILE A 101 1.66 -9.52 -6.81
CA ILE A 101 0.27 -9.70 -6.36
C ILE A 101 0.23 -9.67 -4.85
N ILE A 102 -0.56 -8.72 -4.30
CA ILE A 102 -0.88 -8.64 -2.86
C ILE A 102 -2.22 -9.33 -2.62
N HIS A 103 -2.29 -10.14 -1.58
CA HIS A 103 -3.52 -10.70 -1.05
C HIS A 103 -3.65 -10.39 0.43
N LEU A 104 -4.84 -9.93 0.84
CA LEU A 104 -5.23 -9.68 2.22
C LEU A 104 -6.51 -10.43 2.52
N LEU A 105 -6.70 -10.88 3.76
CA LEU A 105 -7.97 -11.45 4.22
C LEU A 105 -9.05 -10.37 4.37
N SER A 106 -8.65 -9.15 4.73
CA SER A 106 -9.51 -7.97 4.79
C SER A 106 -8.67 -6.74 4.43
N ASP A 107 -9.23 -5.86 3.63
CA ASP A 107 -8.69 -4.54 3.30
C ASP A 107 -9.28 -3.41 4.16
N THR A 108 -10.23 -3.77 5.04
CA THR A 108 -10.85 -2.86 5.99
C THR A 108 -10.62 -3.38 7.41
N LEU A 109 -9.93 -2.58 8.21
CA LEU A 109 -9.53 -2.86 9.58
C LEU A 109 -10.24 -1.90 10.54
N SER A 110 -10.38 -2.30 11.80
CA SER A 110 -10.83 -1.44 12.88
C SER A 110 -9.64 -0.75 13.54
N VAL A 111 -9.81 0.50 14.02
CA VAL A 111 -8.82 1.19 14.86
C VAL A 111 -8.51 0.42 16.15
N LEU A 112 -9.43 -0.43 16.62
CA LEU A 112 -9.22 -1.30 17.78
C LEU A 112 -8.32 -2.50 17.47
N PHE A 113 -8.28 -2.93 16.20
CA PHE A 113 -7.48 -4.06 15.70
C PHE A 113 -6.85 -3.69 14.36
N PRO A 114 -5.89 -2.72 14.33
CA PRO A 114 -5.35 -2.15 13.10
C PRO A 114 -4.22 -3.00 12.49
N GLN A 115 -4.34 -4.31 12.58
CA GLN A 115 -3.29 -5.25 12.17
C GLN A 115 -3.76 -6.19 11.08
N VAL A 116 -2.87 -6.53 10.15
CA VAL A 116 -3.15 -7.43 9.04
C VAL A 116 -1.90 -8.17 8.58
N ASP A 117 -2.09 -9.41 8.13
CA ASP A 117 -1.07 -10.19 7.45
C ASP A 117 -1.11 -9.91 5.95
N PHE A 118 0.02 -9.43 5.40
CA PHE A 118 0.22 -9.28 3.97
C PHE A 118 0.73 -10.59 3.38
N ILE A 119 0.04 -11.10 2.37
CA ILE A 119 0.40 -12.34 1.70
C ILE A 119 0.77 -12.03 0.26
N SER A 120 1.97 -12.41 -0.15
CA SER A 120 2.37 -12.32 -1.55
C SER A 120 1.90 -13.56 -2.31
N GLN A 121 1.09 -13.36 -3.34
CA GLN A 121 0.74 -14.38 -4.33
C GLN A 121 1.42 -14.12 -5.68
N SER A 122 2.56 -13.44 -5.63
CA SER A 122 3.32 -13.02 -6.81
C SER A 122 3.88 -14.22 -7.58
N LEU A 123 4.02 -14.05 -8.89
CA LEU A 123 4.43 -15.12 -9.83
C LEU A 123 5.81 -14.82 -10.42
N GLY A 124 6.59 -15.86 -10.65
CA GLY A 124 7.95 -15.81 -11.21
C GLY A 124 9.00 -16.38 -10.27
N SER A 125 10.28 -16.30 -10.67
CA SER A 125 11.44 -16.75 -9.87
C SER A 125 11.85 -15.67 -8.87
N ILE A 126 10.95 -15.32 -7.94
CA ILE A 126 11.13 -14.18 -7.03
C ILE A 126 12.20 -14.48 -5.97
N ILE A 127 13.19 -13.61 -5.85
CA ILE A 127 14.27 -13.68 -4.87
C ILE A 127 14.17 -12.61 -3.78
N GLU A 128 13.43 -11.51 -4.04
CA GLU A 128 13.24 -10.43 -3.07
C GLU A 128 11.82 -9.91 -3.13
N GLN A 129 11.26 -9.62 -1.95
CA GLN A 129 9.97 -8.97 -1.76
C GLN A 129 10.15 -7.78 -0.84
N LYS A 130 9.86 -6.59 -1.34
CA LYS A 130 10.01 -5.34 -0.60
C LYS A 130 8.64 -4.68 -0.46
N TRP A 131 8.23 -4.47 0.78
CA TRP A 131 6.96 -3.90 1.16
C TRP A 131 7.12 -2.46 1.63
N ASN A 132 6.13 -1.63 1.32
CA ASN A 132 5.92 -0.33 1.96
C ASN A 132 4.42 -0.23 2.28
N PHE A 133 4.08 0.08 3.54
CA PHE A 133 2.70 0.05 4.02
C PHE A 133 1.97 1.40 3.84
N GLY A 134 2.69 2.45 3.45
CA GLY A 134 2.12 3.77 3.18
C GLY A 134 1.89 4.64 4.43
N ASP A 135 2.31 4.17 5.60
CA ASP A 135 2.13 4.80 6.91
C ASP A 135 3.41 5.46 7.46
N ASN A 136 4.44 5.62 6.64
CA ASN A 136 5.76 6.13 6.98
C ASN A 136 6.59 5.23 7.92
N SER A 137 6.21 3.98 8.15
CA SER A 137 7.01 3.01 8.92
C SER A 137 8.30 2.58 8.20
N GLY A 138 8.45 2.94 6.91
CA GLY A 138 9.57 2.58 6.06
C GLY A 138 9.35 1.32 5.26
N ASP A 139 10.43 0.89 4.58
CA ASP A 139 10.39 -0.31 3.74
C ASP A 139 10.79 -1.56 4.56
N LEU A 140 10.16 -2.69 4.27
CA LEU A 140 10.42 -3.98 4.90
C LEU A 140 10.70 -5.04 3.83
N ILE A 141 11.80 -5.81 4.00
CA ILE A 141 12.13 -6.95 3.14
C ILE A 141 11.77 -8.22 3.89
N GLU A 142 10.61 -8.78 3.58
CA GLU A 142 10.09 -9.98 4.21
C GLU A 142 9.14 -10.71 3.24
N TYR A 143 8.91 -12.02 3.44
CA TYR A 143 8.10 -12.80 2.50
C TYR A 143 6.60 -12.54 2.66
N ASN A 144 6.07 -12.63 3.88
CA ASN A 144 4.66 -12.37 4.21
C ASN A 144 4.61 -11.63 5.55
N PRO A 145 4.76 -10.31 5.56
CA PRO A 145 4.85 -9.55 6.80
C PRO A 145 3.51 -9.41 7.50
N HIS A 146 3.58 -9.39 8.83
CA HIS A 146 2.53 -8.88 9.70
C HIS A 146 2.77 -7.40 9.94
N HIS A 147 1.74 -6.55 9.76
CA HIS A 147 1.84 -5.12 9.96
C HIS A 147 0.72 -4.57 10.85
N ILE A 148 1.07 -3.60 11.70
CA ILE A 148 0.15 -2.88 12.59
C ILE A 148 0.18 -1.41 12.16
N PHE A 149 -0.94 -0.92 11.64
CA PHE A 149 -1.06 0.47 11.25
C PHE A 149 -1.10 1.39 12.46
N PRO A 150 -0.50 2.59 12.39
CA PRO A 150 -0.54 3.54 13.48
C PRO A 150 -1.97 4.04 13.72
N VAL A 151 -2.37 4.09 14.98
CA VAL A 151 -3.57 4.76 15.48
C VAL A 151 -3.13 5.72 16.58
N ASP A 152 -3.89 6.77 16.85
CA ASP A 152 -3.54 7.67 17.93
C ASP A 152 -3.63 6.99 19.30
N GLN A 153 -2.94 7.57 20.32
CA GLN A 153 -2.85 6.97 21.65
C GLN A 153 -4.19 6.94 22.40
N PHE A 154 -5.19 7.64 21.90
CA PHE A 154 -6.51 7.75 22.53
C PHE A 154 -7.54 6.88 21.82
N GLY A 155 -7.13 6.17 20.75
CA GLY A 155 -8.02 5.37 19.93
C GLY A 155 -9.12 6.18 19.24
N ILE A 156 -9.06 7.51 19.30
CA ILE A 156 -9.91 8.41 18.53
C ILE A 156 -9.24 8.50 17.16
N GLY A 157 -9.31 7.40 16.42
CA GLY A 157 -8.68 7.28 15.12
C GLY A 157 -9.49 8.05 14.08
N ILE A 158 -8.80 8.84 13.32
CA ILE A 158 -9.30 9.31 12.06
C ILE A 158 -9.32 8.08 11.16
N SER A 159 -10.47 7.77 10.55
CA SER A 159 -10.51 6.76 9.49
C SER A 159 -9.49 7.14 8.43
N GLU A 160 -8.46 6.33 8.24
CA GLU A 160 -7.35 6.62 7.35
C GLU A 160 -7.18 5.51 6.32
N MET A 161 -6.82 5.91 5.10
CA MET A 161 -6.58 4.99 4.00
C MET A 161 -5.09 4.98 3.68
N TYR A 162 -4.48 3.82 3.78
CA TYR A 162 -3.06 3.60 3.49
C TYR A 162 -2.90 2.91 2.13
N GLU A 163 -2.03 3.43 1.28
CA GLU A 163 -1.65 2.80 0.02
C GLU A 163 -0.41 1.94 0.24
N SER A 164 -0.62 0.66 0.51
CA SER A 164 0.46 -0.31 0.64
C SER A 164 0.97 -0.74 -0.73
N SER A 165 2.27 -1.00 -0.86
CA SER A 165 2.89 -1.45 -2.10
C SER A 165 3.84 -2.62 -1.87
N LEU A 166 3.93 -3.49 -2.88
CA LEU A 166 4.86 -4.60 -2.97
C LEU A 166 5.69 -4.47 -4.24
N ILE A 167 7.00 -4.47 -4.10
CA ILE A 167 7.96 -4.62 -5.19
C ILE A 167 8.54 -6.02 -5.10
N VAL A 168 8.48 -6.76 -6.19
CA VAL A 168 9.12 -8.07 -6.32
C VAL A 168 10.26 -8.00 -7.31
N THR A 169 11.36 -8.71 -7.01
CA THR A 169 12.54 -8.81 -7.87
C THR A 169 12.82 -10.29 -8.14
N ASP A 170 13.05 -10.65 -9.39
CA ASP A 170 13.43 -12.00 -9.77
C ASP A 170 14.95 -12.21 -9.79
N ASP A 171 15.38 -13.46 -10.07
CA ASP A 171 16.79 -13.87 -10.15
C ASP A 171 17.56 -13.25 -11.32
N MET A 172 16.84 -12.66 -12.28
CA MET A 172 17.41 -11.95 -13.44
C MET A 172 17.50 -10.44 -13.20
N GLY A 173 16.99 -9.94 -12.06
CA GLY A 173 16.95 -8.52 -11.70
C GLY A 173 15.75 -7.76 -12.29
N CYS A 174 14.78 -8.46 -12.88
CA CYS A 174 13.53 -7.85 -13.33
C CYS A 174 12.61 -7.60 -12.14
N MET A 175 11.89 -6.48 -12.18
CA MET A 175 11.02 -6.06 -11.09
C MET A 175 9.60 -5.82 -11.59
N ASP A 176 8.65 -6.02 -10.68
CA ASP A 176 7.27 -5.56 -10.84
C ASP A 176 6.77 -4.98 -9.53
N THR A 177 5.76 -4.11 -9.62
CA THR A 177 5.21 -3.40 -8.47
C THR A 177 3.70 -3.40 -8.53
N THR A 178 3.07 -3.72 -7.41
CA THR A 178 1.63 -3.60 -7.22
C THR A 178 1.32 -2.76 -5.99
N LYS A 179 0.10 -2.21 -5.95
CA LYS A 179 -0.40 -1.40 -4.84
C LYS A 179 -1.75 -1.92 -4.38
N HIS A 180 -2.02 -1.79 -3.10
CA HIS A 180 -3.28 -2.16 -2.49
C HIS A 180 -3.67 -1.13 -1.42
N GLN A 181 -4.95 -0.77 -1.38
CA GLN A 181 -5.45 0.16 -0.36
C GLN A 181 -5.95 -0.61 0.85
N VAL A 182 -5.51 -0.18 2.04
CA VAL A 182 -5.96 -0.68 3.33
C VAL A 182 -6.64 0.46 4.06
N TRP A 183 -7.87 0.23 4.50
CA TRP A 183 -8.65 1.22 5.20
C TRP A 183 -8.74 0.87 6.69
N VAL A 184 -8.16 1.71 7.55
CA VAL A 184 -8.33 1.63 9.01
C VAL A 184 -9.47 2.55 9.40
N ARG A 185 -10.58 1.98 9.85
CA ARG A 185 -11.83 2.69 10.15
C ARG A 185 -12.03 2.87 11.64
N GLU A 186 -12.57 4.02 12.00
CA GLU A 186 -13.11 4.26 13.34
C GLU A 186 -14.22 3.25 13.66
N GLU A 187 -14.24 2.80 14.91
CA GLU A 187 -15.28 1.92 15.42
C GLU A 187 -15.67 2.39 16.83
N TYR A 188 -16.95 2.39 17.13
CA TYR A 188 -17.43 2.74 18.45
C TYR A 188 -17.84 1.51 19.24
N TYR A 189 -17.73 1.60 20.55
CA TYR A 189 -18.38 0.64 21.46
C TYR A 189 -18.79 1.33 22.75
N MET A 190 -19.80 0.72 23.41
CA MET A 190 -20.27 1.09 24.73
C MET A 190 -20.49 -0.18 25.55
N TYR A 191 -19.74 -0.34 26.62
CA TYR A 191 -19.93 -1.42 27.56
C TYR A 191 -20.39 -0.84 28.90
N VAL A 192 -21.56 -1.31 29.38
CA VAL A 192 -22.18 -0.90 30.63
C VAL A 192 -22.14 -2.09 31.59
N PRO A 193 -21.34 -2.07 32.68
CA PRO A 193 -21.33 -3.14 33.66
C PRO A 193 -22.70 -3.30 34.34
N ASN A 194 -22.97 -4.47 34.85
CA ASN A 194 -24.25 -4.78 35.53
C ASN A 194 -24.18 -4.78 37.06
N ALA A 195 -22.99 -4.65 37.65
CA ALA A 195 -22.82 -4.66 39.11
C ALA A 195 -21.55 -3.94 39.54
N PHE A 196 -21.52 -3.42 40.77
CA PHE A 196 -20.32 -2.89 41.40
C PHE A 196 -20.43 -3.02 42.94
N THR A 197 -19.27 -2.95 43.63
CA THR A 197 -19.16 -3.19 45.09
C THR A 197 -18.31 -2.12 45.76
N PRO A 198 -18.88 -0.98 46.17
CA PRO A 198 -18.13 0.10 46.80
C PRO A 198 -17.78 -0.23 48.24
N ASP A 199 -16.87 -1.19 48.47
CA ASP A 199 -16.43 -1.67 49.77
C ASP A 199 -15.03 -1.16 50.18
N GLY A 200 -14.35 -0.42 49.28
CA GLY A 200 -13.06 0.19 49.52
C GLY A 200 -11.85 -0.74 49.31
N ASN A 201 -12.05 -1.85 48.64
CA ASN A 201 -10.96 -2.81 48.34
C ASN A 201 -10.20 -2.50 47.05
N ASN A 202 -10.52 -1.42 46.35
CA ASN A 202 -10.00 -0.97 45.06
C ASN A 202 -10.37 -1.87 43.88
N THR A 203 -11.38 -2.72 44.01
CA THR A 203 -11.89 -3.56 42.93
C THR A 203 -13.38 -3.33 42.78
N ASN A 204 -13.81 -2.83 41.61
CA ASN A 204 -15.22 -2.51 41.33
C ASN A 204 -15.88 -1.55 42.33
N ASP A 205 -15.10 -0.68 43.01
CA ASP A 205 -15.60 0.30 43.99
C ASP A 205 -16.41 1.40 43.31
N LYS A 206 -16.29 1.54 42.01
CA LYS A 206 -17.02 2.54 41.23
C LYS A 206 -17.70 1.89 40.05
N PHE A 207 -18.90 2.35 39.76
CA PHE A 207 -19.57 2.02 38.52
C PHE A 207 -19.04 2.94 37.42
N CYS A 208 -18.36 2.38 36.44
CA CYS A 208 -17.81 3.08 35.31
C CYS A 208 -18.22 2.42 33.98
N LEU A 209 -18.13 3.16 32.91
CA LEU A 209 -18.39 2.71 31.54
C LEU A 209 -17.07 2.49 30.83
N ASP A 210 -17.01 1.47 30.00
CA ASP A 210 -15.94 1.31 29.03
C ASP A 210 -16.50 1.63 27.64
N TYR A 211 -15.99 2.70 27.03
CA TYR A 211 -16.53 3.21 25.78
C TYR A 211 -15.45 3.84 24.91
N HIS A 212 -15.73 3.87 23.62
CA HIS A 212 -14.88 4.46 22.62
C HIS A 212 -15.72 5.18 21.55
N ALA A 213 -15.19 6.30 21.03
CA ALA A 213 -15.73 7.05 19.89
C ALA A 213 -17.21 7.44 20.03
N ILE A 214 -17.60 7.97 21.18
CA ILE A 214 -18.89 8.65 21.41
C ILE A 214 -18.71 10.17 21.40
N ARG A 215 -19.79 10.90 21.14
CA ARG A 215 -19.81 12.38 21.19
C ARG A 215 -20.13 12.84 22.59
N ASP A 216 -19.12 13.33 23.30
CA ASP A 216 -19.23 13.77 24.72
C ASP A 216 -20.36 14.76 24.94
N GLU A 217 -20.58 15.70 24.04
CA GLU A 217 -21.61 16.74 24.14
C GLU A 217 -23.05 16.22 24.06
N THR A 218 -23.23 14.97 23.63
CA THR A 218 -24.56 14.34 23.53
C THR A 218 -24.86 13.38 24.66
N PHE A 219 -23.85 13.12 25.51
CA PHE A 219 -23.94 12.10 26.55
C PHE A 219 -24.87 12.51 27.69
N LEU A 220 -25.71 11.57 28.10
CA LEU A 220 -26.57 11.68 29.26
C LEU A 220 -26.75 10.30 29.92
N PHE A 221 -26.34 10.19 31.16
CA PHE A 221 -26.53 8.97 31.96
C PHE A 221 -27.35 9.30 33.20
N LYS A 222 -28.36 8.47 33.49
CA LYS A 222 -29.24 8.61 34.65
C LYS A 222 -29.42 7.25 35.31
N VAL A 223 -29.55 7.26 36.66
CA VAL A 223 -29.88 6.08 37.46
C VAL A 223 -31.09 6.39 38.35
N TYR A 224 -32.00 5.45 38.42
CA TYR A 224 -33.24 5.51 39.18
C TYR A 224 -33.32 4.37 40.18
N ASP A 225 -33.95 4.61 41.31
CA ASP A 225 -34.31 3.60 42.30
C ASP A 225 -35.55 2.76 41.83
N SER A 226 -35.93 1.76 42.61
CA SER A 226 -37.09 0.90 42.36
C SER A 226 -38.45 1.64 42.41
N HIS A 227 -38.49 2.90 42.88
CA HIS A 227 -39.67 3.75 42.89
C HIS A 227 -39.65 4.77 41.71
N GLY A 228 -38.65 4.71 40.84
CA GLY A 228 -38.50 5.65 39.72
C GLY A 228 -37.92 7.01 40.12
N GLN A 229 -37.36 7.13 41.34
CA GLN A 229 -36.73 8.37 41.77
C GLN A 229 -35.31 8.48 41.18
N LEU A 230 -34.96 9.63 40.59
CA LEU A 230 -33.63 9.92 40.06
C LEU A 230 -32.63 10.06 41.22
N ILE A 231 -31.64 9.17 41.28
CA ILE A 231 -30.61 9.08 42.31
C ILE A 231 -29.21 9.45 41.86
N TYR A 232 -28.93 9.37 40.56
CA TYR A 232 -27.67 9.82 39.97
C TYR A 232 -27.91 10.30 38.54
N GLN A 233 -27.17 11.32 38.11
CA GLN A 233 -27.09 11.74 36.71
C GLN A 233 -25.79 12.47 36.43
N THR A 234 -25.31 12.31 35.19
CA THR A 234 -24.23 13.13 34.60
C THR A 234 -24.43 13.30 33.11
N THR A 235 -23.92 14.41 32.56
CA THR A 235 -23.81 14.71 31.15
C THR A 235 -22.35 14.68 30.67
N ASN A 236 -21.43 14.39 31.59
CA ASN A 236 -20.01 14.29 31.28
C ASN A 236 -19.57 12.82 31.32
N PRO A 237 -19.29 12.17 30.17
CA PRO A 237 -18.89 10.75 30.13
C PRO A 237 -17.58 10.50 30.89
N GLN A 238 -16.70 11.51 31.00
CA GLN A 238 -15.42 11.38 31.71
C GLN A 238 -15.60 11.12 33.22
N GLU A 239 -16.76 11.45 33.79
CA GLU A 239 -17.08 11.12 35.19
C GLU A 239 -17.40 9.65 35.43
N LEU A 240 -17.61 8.91 34.34
CA LEU A 240 -17.92 7.49 34.37
C LEU A 240 -16.94 6.63 33.52
N ASN A 241 -15.72 7.09 33.31
CA ASN A 241 -14.76 6.44 32.42
C ASN A 241 -13.86 5.46 33.19
N CYS A 242 -13.96 4.17 32.91
CA CYS A 242 -13.13 3.14 33.53
C CYS A 242 -11.64 3.35 33.29
N ASN A 243 -11.24 3.81 32.12
CA ASN A 243 -9.84 4.06 31.77
C ASN A 243 -9.23 5.24 32.52
N LEU A 244 -10.07 6.16 33.03
CA LEU A 244 -9.67 7.28 33.89
C LEU A 244 -9.84 6.99 35.39
N GLU A 245 -10.24 5.76 35.73
CA GLU A 245 -10.56 5.35 37.12
C GLU A 245 -11.62 6.23 37.77
N THR A 246 -12.51 6.87 36.97
CA THR A 246 -13.66 7.64 37.43
C THR A 246 -14.90 6.75 37.44
N GLY A 247 -15.92 7.15 38.20
CA GLY A 247 -17.16 6.39 38.26
C GLY A 247 -18.09 6.84 39.40
N TRP A 248 -19.34 6.35 39.34
CA TRP A 248 -20.32 6.54 40.40
C TRP A 248 -20.01 5.66 41.61
N ASP A 249 -19.92 6.24 42.81
CA ASP A 249 -19.53 5.60 44.06
C ASP A 249 -20.73 5.00 44.84
N GLY A 250 -21.90 4.92 44.24
CA GLY A 250 -23.12 4.41 44.88
C GLY A 250 -23.75 5.38 45.88
N LYS A 251 -23.47 6.69 45.74
CA LYS A 251 -24.10 7.74 46.57
C LYS A 251 -25.13 8.53 45.76
N HIS A 252 -26.13 9.00 46.50
CA HIS A 252 -27.12 9.89 45.92
C HIS A 252 -26.51 11.23 45.50
N TYR A 253 -26.71 11.68 44.25
CA TYR A 253 -26.01 12.82 43.64
C TYR A 253 -26.21 14.17 44.37
N LYS A 254 -27.39 14.39 45.03
CA LYS A 254 -27.67 15.61 45.79
C LYS A 254 -27.28 15.49 47.26
N THR A 255 -27.72 14.43 47.94
CA THR A 255 -27.55 14.31 49.41
C THR A 255 -26.20 13.77 49.82
N LYS A 256 -25.47 13.14 48.88
CA LYS A 256 -24.20 12.44 49.10
C LYS A 256 -24.29 11.29 50.13
N ASN A 257 -25.48 10.86 50.47
CA ASN A 257 -25.69 9.68 51.31
C ASN A 257 -25.47 8.42 50.55
N ASP A 258 -24.93 7.42 51.22
CA ASP A 258 -24.82 6.05 50.70
C ASP A 258 -26.20 5.48 50.38
N LEU A 259 -26.29 4.85 49.22
CA LEU A 259 -27.48 4.12 48.79
C LEU A 259 -27.41 2.65 49.27
N PRO A 260 -28.54 2.03 49.60
CA PRO A 260 -28.55 0.63 50.05
C PRO A 260 -28.18 -0.33 48.91
N SER A 261 -27.77 -1.56 49.28
CA SER A 261 -27.69 -2.67 48.34
C SER A 261 -29.05 -2.92 47.70
N ASP A 262 -29.16 -2.74 46.42
CA ASP A 262 -30.41 -2.91 45.66
C ASP A 262 -30.08 -3.02 44.14
N THR A 263 -31.11 -3.23 43.35
CA THR A 263 -31.07 -3.13 41.90
C THR A 263 -31.62 -1.80 41.47
N TYR A 264 -30.77 -1.05 40.75
CA TYR A 264 -31.08 0.26 40.21
C TYR A 264 -31.28 0.14 38.71
N VAL A 265 -32.04 1.04 38.09
CA VAL A 265 -32.27 1.09 36.65
C VAL A 265 -31.50 2.27 36.08
N PHE A 266 -30.78 2.06 34.99
CA PHE A 266 -30.15 3.13 34.27
C PHE A 266 -30.82 3.40 32.91
N GLU A 267 -30.67 4.64 32.48
CA GLU A 267 -30.94 5.11 31.12
C GLU A 267 -29.67 5.83 30.63
N ILE A 268 -29.20 5.46 29.46
CA ILE A 268 -28.06 6.10 28.80
C ILE A 268 -28.45 6.57 27.42
N TYR A 269 -28.13 7.81 27.11
CA TYR A 269 -28.28 8.41 25.78
C TYR A 269 -26.94 8.97 25.31
N TYR A 270 -26.58 8.67 24.08
CA TYR A 270 -25.38 9.20 23.42
C TYR A 270 -25.52 9.15 21.91
N GLN A 271 -24.61 9.84 21.19
CA GLN A 271 -24.38 9.63 19.76
C GLN A 271 -22.99 9.05 19.57
N ASP A 272 -22.85 8.12 18.62
CA ASP A 272 -21.54 7.66 18.18
C ASP A 272 -20.84 8.70 17.29
N PHE A 273 -19.62 8.41 16.84
CA PHE A 273 -18.83 9.31 15.99
C PHE A 273 -19.52 9.56 14.62
N GLU A 274 -20.32 8.63 14.09
CA GLU A 274 -21.10 8.81 12.86
C GLU A 274 -22.36 9.68 13.10
N GLY A 275 -22.78 9.88 14.35
CA GLY A 275 -23.95 10.66 14.74
C GLY A 275 -25.22 9.85 14.94
N TRP A 276 -25.13 8.51 14.92
CA TRP A 276 -26.28 7.67 15.24
C TRP A 276 -26.63 7.80 16.72
N LYS A 277 -27.91 7.88 16.99
CA LYS A 277 -28.45 8.05 18.34
C LYS A 277 -28.69 6.71 18.99
N HIS A 278 -28.15 6.54 20.18
CA HIS A 278 -28.30 5.36 21.02
C HIS A 278 -29.08 5.75 22.28
N ASN A 279 -30.02 4.91 22.66
CA ASN A 279 -30.78 5.03 23.91
C ASN A 279 -30.94 3.63 24.49
N GLU A 280 -30.23 3.37 25.59
CA GLU A 280 -30.15 2.06 26.20
C GLU A 280 -30.64 2.12 27.65
N TYR A 281 -31.21 1.03 28.10
CA TYR A 281 -31.74 0.84 29.43
C TYR A 281 -31.20 -0.47 30.01
N GLY A 282 -30.97 -0.49 31.30
CA GLY A 282 -30.53 -1.71 31.96
C GLY A 282 -30.60 -1.59 33.47
N SER A 283 -30.06 -2.60 34.15
CA SER A 283 -30.02 -2.65 35.61
C SER A 283 -28.58 -2.67 36.13
N ILE A 284 -28.39 -2.03 37.28
CA ILE A 284 -27.12 -1.99 38.03
C ILE A 284 -27.40 -2.59 39.42
N ILE A 285 -26.65 -3.60 39.77
CA ILE A 285 -26.69 -4.17 41.12
C ILE A 285 -25.60 -3.52 41.96
N LEU A 286 -26.02 -2.77 43.02
CA LEU A 286 -25.11 -2.21 44.01
C LEU A 286 -25.07 -3.19 45.18
N ILE A 287 -23.87 -3.62 45.58
CA ILE A 287 -23.64 -4.56 46.67
C ILE A 287 -22.72 -3.89 47.70
N ARG A 288 -23.14 -3.82 48.96
CA ARG A 288 -22.34 -3.29 50.08
C ARG A 288 -22.18 -4.35 51.14
#